data_4fe33d2b1a50261dea87a05e9492eb14
#
_entry.id   4fe33d2b1a50261dea87a05e9492eb14
#
_cell.length_a   1.000
_cell.length_b   1.000
_cell.length_c   1.000
_cell.angle_alpha   90.00
_cell.angle_beta   90.00
_cell.angle_gamma   90.00
#
_symmetry.space_group_name_H-M   'P 1'
#
loop_
_entity.id
_entity.type
_entity.pdbx_description
1 polymer ?
#
loop_
_entity_poly.entity_id
_entity_poly.type
_entity_poly.pdbx_seq_one_letter_code
_entity_poly.pdbx_strand_id
1 'polypeptide(L)'
;MKKIISILFPFLFACNPSEGVKKEHVQQDQDSTEIVIPVTETILDDPHQAIDQKIYPNGIEIVWFQKGKGAKITLGDVVDIDYKVRLRDSTIVDGNYLAKLKSIPFAVGYHMQTPGWDLAFQELSIGDFVRIKIPSKLGRGKKGFEDVIPANADNYLTVRVLKKRIPSLSSGGTHMYLVHSDTFQGKRFNEKNFLLMHLLASTQKNRYFTNSYEKNKPFGVQWKDKYMNEGLRKSLKNRKKGDHLLLIVAPQDAYGAKGLGQLVGPNETIFYDIQVLEVI
;
A
#
# COMPACT_ATOMS: atom_id res chain seq x y z
N MET A 1 -16.47 19.16 -8.88
CA MET A 1 -15.28 18.32 -9.17
C MET A 1 -15.19 17.29 -8.06
N LYS A 2 -15.44 16.00 -8.36
CA LYS A 2 -15.33 14.92 -7.38
C LYS A 2 -13.85 14.75 -7.04
N LYS A 3 -13.49 14.84 -5.76
CA LYS A 3 -12.14 14.51 -5.30
C LYS A 3 -11.96 13.00 -5.47
N ILE A 4 -11.11 12.60 -6.42
CA ILE A 4 -10.69 11.20 -6.56
C ILE A 4 -9.65 10.97 -5.47
N ILE A 5 -10.02 10.20 -4.45
CA ILE A 5 -9.12 9.85 -3.34
C ILE A 5 -8.61 8.44 -3.64
N SER A 6 -7.29 8.27 -3.73
CA SER A 6 -6.70 6.94 -3.87
C SER A 6 -7.04 6.07 -2.67
N ILE A 7 -7.71 4.95 -2.94
CA ILE A 7 -8.21 4.03 -1.90
C ILE A 7 -7.09 3.15 -1.34
N LEU A 8 -6.01 2.99 -2.10
CA LEU A 8 -4.89 2.13 -1.72
C LEU A 8 -3.93 2.80 -0.75
N PHE A 9 -3.73 4.11 -0.93
CA PHE A 9 -2.85 4.92 -0.11
C PHE A 9 -3.55 6.23 0.24
N PRO A 10 -4.45 6.24 1.25
CA PRO A 10 -5.00 7.51 1.72
C PRO A 10 -3.92 8.48 2.25
N PHE A 11 -2.65 8.09 2.18
CA PHE A 11 -1.54 8.72 2.90
C PHE A 11 -0.46 9.36 2.02
N LEU A 12 -0.53 9.23 0.70
CA LEU A 12 0.41 9.93 -0.17
C LEU A 12 0.13 11.44 -0.28
N PHE A 13 -0.98 11.94 0.26
CA PHE A 13 -1.37 13.36 0.21
C PHE A 13 -1.34 14.10 1.55
N ALA A 14 -0.71 13.57 2.59
CA ALA A 14 -0.44 14.34 3.80
C ALA A 14 0.86 15.14 3.65
N CYS A 15 0.94 16.02 2.65
CA CYS A 15 1.92 17.09 2.61
C CYS A 15 1.23 18.43 2.46
N ASN A 16 1.30 19.17 3.55
CA ASN A 16 1.06 20.58 3.83
C ASN A 16 -0.35 21.07 4.14
N PRO A 17 -0.59 21.37 5.41
CA PRO A 17 -1.40 22.51 5.78
C PRO A 17 -0.50 23.57 6.43
N SER A 18 -0.07 24.56 5.70
CA SER A 18 0.18 25.89 6.21
C SER A 18 0.46 26.84 5.05
N GLU A 19 -0.37 27.75 4.92
CA GLU A 19 -0.25 29.20 4.92
C GLU A 19 -1.28 29.81 4.01
N GLY A 20 -2.14 30.61 4.63
CA GLY A 20 -3.04 31.50 3.92
C GLY A 20 -2.21 32.54 3.16
N VAL A 21 -2.36 32.60 1.86
CA VAL A 21 -1.85 33.68 1.03
C VAL A 21 -3.02 34.48 0.51
N LYS A 22 -2.94 35.77 0.85
CA LYS A 22 -3.82 36.84 0.36
C LYS A 22 -3.84 36.85 -1.17
N LYS A 23 -5.02 37.10 -1.72
CA LYS A 23 -5.21 37.41 -3.14
C LYS A 23 -4.50 38.71 -3.46
N GLU A 24 -3.47 38.65 -4.30
CA GLU A 24 -3.03 39.76 -5.13
C GLU A 24 -3.20 39.40 -6.59
N HIS A 25 -3.87 40.33 -7.30
CA HIS A 25 -3.98 40.31 -8.74
C HIS A 25 -2.60 40.55 -9.35
N VAL A 26 -2.15 39.62 -10.19
CA VAL A 26 -1.07 39.87 -11.15
C VAL A 26 -1.51 39.45 -12.53
N GLN A 27 -1.28 40.36 -13.47
CA GLN A 27 -1.58 40.27 -14.88
C GLN A 27 -0.90 39.09 -15.57
N GLN A 28 -1.60 38.56 -16.58
CA GLN A 28 -1.08 37.63 -17.57
C GLN A 28 0.13 38.20 -18.29
N ASP A 29 1.22 37.47 -18.26
CA ASP A 29 2.20 37.45 -19.33
C ASP A 29 2.21 36.07 -19.97
N GLN A 30 1.90 36.04 -21.26
CA GLN A 30 1.99 34.88 -22.12
C GLN A 30 3.47 34.67 -22.44
N ASP A 31 3.98 33.54 -22.21
CA ASP A 31 4.86 32.69 -23.02
C ASP A 31 5.72 31.78 -22.11
N SER A 32 5.20 30.64 -21.78
CA SER A 32 6.01 29.47 -21.47
C SER A 32 5.27 28.25 -22.01
N THR A 33 5.77 27.70 -23.08
CA THR A 33 5.37 26.40 -23.61
C THR A 33 5.63 25.35 -22.56
N GLU A 34 4.62 25.11 -21.73
CA GLU A 34 4.54 23.94 -20.88
C GLU A 34 4.57 22.72 -21.80
N ILE A 35 5.69 21.99 -21.81
CA ILE A 35 5.78 20.68 -22.44
C ILE A 35 4.82 19.80 -21.63
N VAL A 36 3.57 19.74 -22.07
CA VAL A 36 2.63 18.73 -21.64
C VAL A 36 3.19 17.41 -22.15
N ILE A 37 3.96 16.73 -21.30
CA ILE A 37 4.28 15.33 -21.53
C ILE A 37 2.92 14.63 -21.53
N PRO A 38 2.47 14.04 -22.65
CA PRO A 38 1.21 13.32 -22.65
C PRO A 38 1.36 12.26 -21.58
N VAL A 39 0.45 12.26 -20.60
CA VAL A 39 0.27 11.13 -19.68
C VAL A 39 -0.05 9.97 -20.62
N THR A 40 0.95 9.15 -20.90
CA THR A 40 0.81 7.97 -21.73
C THR A 40 -0.32 7.19 -21.08
N GLU A 41 -1.45 7.06 -21.78
CA GLU A 41 -2.57 6.23 -21.36
C GLU A 41 -1.98 4.91 -20.91
N THR A 42 -2.28 4.56 -19.65
CA THR A 42 -1.65 3.43 -19.00
C THR A 42 -1.96 2.18 -19.81
N ILE A 43 -0.96 1.34 -20.04
CA ILE A 43 -1.00 0.01 -20.69
C ILE A 43 -2.16 -0.88 -20.15
N LEU A 44 -2.87 -0.43 -19.14
CA LEU A 44 -4.04 -1.07 -18.51
C LEU A 44 -5.38 -0.71 -19.18
N ASP A 45 -5.42 0.05 -20.25
CA ASP A 45 -6.65 0.24 -21.00
C ASP A 45 -6.92 -1.02 -21.82
N ASP A 46 -8.00 -1.67 -21.44
CA ASP A 46 -8.48 -2.96 -21.93
C ASP A 46 -8.69 -2.97 -23.46
N PRO A 47 -7.92 -3.73 -24.21
CA PRO A 47 -8.48 -4.41 -25.34
C PRO A 47 -7.80 -5.74 -25.68
N HIS A 48 -7.19 -6.40 -24.71
CA HIS A 48 -6.58 -7.68 -25.02
C HIS A 48 -7.63 -8.78 -24.99
N GLN A 49 -7.59 -9.64 -26.00
CA GLN A 49 -8.39 -10.87 -26.00
C GLN A 49 -8.03 -11.69 -24.77
N ALA A 50 -9.04 -12.12 -24.01
CA ALA A 50 -8.85 -13.03 -22.89
C ALA A 50 -8.26 -14.35 -23.40
N ILE A 51 -7.20 -14.82 -22.77
CA ILE A 51 -6.53 -16.09 -23.10
C ILE A 51 -6.90 -17.22 -22.14
N ASP A 52 -7.40 -16.87 -20.95
CA ASP A 52 -7.86 -17.81 -19.93
C ASP A 52 -8.79 -17.12 -18.94
N GLN A 53 -9.65 -17.92 -18.28
CA GLN A 53 -10.59 -17.44 -17.28
C GLN A 53 -10.82 -18.49 -16.21
N LYS A 54 -10.92 -18.08 -14.96
CA LYS A 54 -11.26 -18.96 -13.84
C LYS A 54 -12.20 -18.27 -12.86
N ILE A 55 -13.25 -18.98 -12.48
CA ILE A 55 -14.21 -18.55 -11.45
C ILE A 55 -14.02 -19.42 -10.23
N TYR A 56 -13.86 -18.80 -9.07
CA TYR A 56 -13.61 -19.47 -7.80
C TYR A 56 -14.92 -19.59 -6.98
N PRO A 57 -15.05 -20.59 -6.09
CA PRO A 57 -16.27 -20.80 -5.29
C PRO A 57 -16.64 -19.59 -4.39
N ASN A 58 -15.66 -18.78 -4.01
CA ASN A 58 -15.89 -17.55 -3.23
C ASN A 58 -16.44 -16.38 -4.06
N GLY A 59 -16.58 -16.56 -5.39
CA GLY A 59 -17.09 -15.59 -6.34
C GLY A 59 -16.04 -14.66 -6.95
N ILE A 60 -14.77 -14.85 -6.64
CA ILE A 60 -13.67 -14.20 -7.37
C ILE A 60 -13.64 -14.77 -8.79
N GLU A 61 -13.50 -13.91 -9.78
CA GLU A 61 -13.29 -14.27 -11.17
C GLU A 61 -12.01 -13.63 -11.67
N ILE A 62 -11.12 -14.40 -12.26
CA ILE A 62 -9.86 -13.93 -12.84
C ILE A 62 -9.87 -14.21 -14.33
N VAL A 63 -9.64 -13.17 -15.13
CA VAL A 63 -9.49 -13.22 -16.58
C VAL A 63 -8.06 -12.85 -16.91
N TRP A 64 -7.31 -13.75 -17.55
CA TRP A 64 -5.94 -13.50 -17.99
C TRP A 64 -5.93 -12.95 -19.41
N PHE A 65 -5.22 -11.86 -19.60
CA PHE A 65 -4.82 -11.30 -20.89
C PHE A 65 -3.40 -11.69 -21.26
N GLN A 66 -2.58 -11.97 -20.23
CA GLN A 66 -1.23 -12.51 -20.38
C GLN A 66 -0.91 -13.37 -19.16
N LYS A 67 -0.39 -14.57 -19.37
CA LYS A 67 0.21 -15.38 -18.30
C LYS A 67 1.68 -15.09 -18.18
N GLY A 68 2.12 -14.74 -16.98
CA GLY A 68 3.51 -14.57 -16.63
C GLY A 68 4.26 -15.89 -16.61
N LYS A 69 5.57 -15.80 -16.86
CA LYS A 69 6.49 -16.96 -16.78
C LYS A 69 7.30 -16.96 -15.48
N GLY A 70 7.06 -15.97 -14.61
CA GLY A 70 7.78 -15.85 -13.33
C GLY A 70 7.21 -16.75 -12.24
N ALA A 71 7.78 -16.64 -11.04
CA ALA A 71 7.37 -17.44 -9.89
C ALA A 71 5.91 -17.19 -9.50
N LYS A 72 5.25 -18.22 -9.00
CA LYS A 72 3.94 -18.16 -8.34
C LYS A 72 4.04 -17.23 -7.12
N ILE A 73 3.03 -16.41 -6.92
CA ILE A 73 2.93 -15.54 -5.75
C ILE A 73 2.45 -16.36 -4.55
N THR A 74 3.07 -16.12 -3.41
CA THR A 74 2.75 -16.79 -2.15
C THR A 74 2.47 -15.78 -1.04
N LEU A 75 1.85 -16.24 0.05
CA LEU A 75 1.67 -15.44 1.25
C LEU A 75 3.02 -14.92 1.76
N GLY A 76 3.08 -13.64 2.10
CA GLY A 76 4.30 -12.98 2.55
C GLY A 76 5.15 -12.36 1.44
N ASP A 77 4.84 -12.60 0.18
CA ASP A 77 5.52 -11.93 -0.92
C ASP A 77 5.14 -10.46 -0.97
N VAL A 78 6.13 -9.62 -1.27
CA VAL A 78 5.91 -8.23 -1.65
C VAL A 78 6.16 -8.11 -3.14
N VAL A 79 5.15 -7.69 -3.88
CA VAL A 79 5.22 -7.58 -5.35
C VAL A 79 4.98 -6.13 -5.78
N ASP A 80 5.70 -5.68 -6.80
CA ASP A 80 5.39 -4.41 -7.46
C ASP A 80 4.28 -4.65 -8.48
N ILE A 81 3.24 -3.81 -8.42
CA ILE A 81 2.07 -3.91 -9.28
C ILE A 81 1.76 -2.57 -9.95
N ASP A 82 1.30 -2.64 -11.19
CA ASP A 82 0.60 -1.56 -11.88
C ASP A 82 -0.88 -1.95 -11.96
N TYR A 83 -1.79 -1.10 -11.46
CA TYR A 83 -3.17 -1.47 -11.27
C TYR A 83 -4.16 -0.32 -11.48
N LYS A 84 -5.40 -0.71 -11.72
CA LYS A 84 -6.56 0.17 -11.83
C LYS A 84 -7.80 -0.55 -11.26
N VAL A 85 -8.57 0.12 -10.42
CA VAL A 85 -9.85 -0.39 -9.89
C VAL A 85 -11.01 0.36 -10.52
N ARG A 86 -11.97 -0.38 -11.03
CA ARG A 86 -13.21 0.15 -11.61
C ARG A 86 -14.44 -0.43 -10.92
N LEU A 87 -15.52 0.29 -11.00
CA LEU A 87 -16.87 -0.22 -10.71
C LEU A 87 -17.48 -0.86 -11.98
N ARG A 88 -18.66 -1.44 -11.83
CA ARG A 88 -19.37 -2.12 -12.93
C ARG A 88 -19.70 -1.19 -14.10
N ASP A 89 -19.95 0.08 -13.82
CA ASP A 89 -20.22 1.14 -14.80
C ASP A 89 -18.94 1.73 -15.43
N SER A 90 -17.80 1.08 -15.22
CA SER A 90 -16.48 1.51 -15.65
C SER A 90 -15.92 2.75 -14.96
N THR A 91 -16.60 3.29 -13.94
CA THR A 91 -16.08 4.39 -13.14
C THR A 91 -14.79 3.96 -12.45
N ILE A 92 -13.69 4.67 -12.70
CA ILE A 92 -12.41 4.42 -12.06
C ILE A 92 -12.45 5.01 -10.64
N VAL A 93 -12.15 4.16 -9.65
CA VAL A 93 -12.20 4.52 -8.23
C VAL A 93 -10.83 4.50 -7.57
N ASP A 94 -9.84 3.81 -8.16
CA ASP A 94 -8.47 3.76 -7.67
C ASP A 94 -7.46 3.35 -8.76
N GLY A 95 -6.17 3.64 -8.54
CA GLY A 95 -5.07 3.26 -9.43
C GLY A 95 -3.78 4.00 -9.09
N ASN A 96 -2.63 3.34 -9.28
CA ASN A 96 -1.33 3.96 -8.99
C ASN A 96 -1.05 5.21 -9.84
N TYR A 97 -1.60 5.28 -11.07
CA TYR A 97 -1.44 6.44 -11.94
C TYR A 97 -2.13 7.71 -11.38
N LEU A 98 -3.19 7.57 -10.58
CA LEU A 98 -3.85 8.71 -9.90
C LEU A 98 -2.89 9.42 -8.93
N ALA A 99 -1.95 8.66 -8.36
CA ALA A 99 -0.86 9.18 -7.54
C ALA A 99 0.41 9.49 -8.35
N LYS A 100 0.34 9.44 -9.70
CA LYS A 100 1.47 9.61 -10.61
C LYS A 100 2.63 8.63 -10.35
N LEU A 101 2.32 7.44 -9.86
CA LEU A 101 3.27 6.36 -9.61
C LEU A 101 3.27 5.35 -10.75
N LYS A 102 4.45 4.87 -11.14
CA LYS A 102 4.57 3.79 -12.14
C LYS A 102 4.10 2.45 -11.62
N SER A 103 4.26 2.22 -10.33
CA SER A 103 3.85 1.00 -9.63
C SER A 103 3.81 1.24 -8.14
N ILE A 104 3.17 0.34 -7.41
CA ILE A 104 3.18 0.32 -5.96
C ILE A 104 3.59 -1.05 -5.45
N PRO A 105 4.18 -1.17 -4.24
CA PRO A 105 4.36 -2.45 -3.58
C PRO A 105 3.04 -2.94 -2.99
N PHE A 106 2.80 -4.24 -3.07
CA PHE A 106 1.69 -4.92 -2.43
C PHE A 106 2.19 -6.14 -1.65
N ALA A 107 1.98 -6.17 -0.33
CA ALA A 107 2.33 -7.30 0.53
C ALA A 107 1.14 -8.26 0.63
N VAL A 108 1.31 -9.46 0.07
CA VAL A 108 0.24 -10.45 -0.08
C VAL A 108 -0.05 -11.16 1.24
N GLY A 109 -1.31 -11.17 1.65
CA GLY A 109 -1.79 -11.88 2.83
C GLY A 109 -1.77 -11.07 4.13
N TYR A 110 -1.43 -9.79 4.08
CA TYR A 110 -1.35 -8.93 5.26
C TYR A 110 -2.42 -7.83 5.29
N HIS A 111 -3.48 -8.01 4.53
CA HIS A 111 -4.64 -7.10 4.52
C HIS A 111 -4.32 -5.65 4.14
N MET A 112 -3.28 -5.41 3.34
CA MET A 112 -3.03 -4.07 2.80
C MET A 112 -4.24 -3.52 2.07
N GLN A 113 -5.04 -4.42 1.48
CA GLN A 113 -6.30 -4.13 0.80
C GLN A 113 -7.44 -4.98 1.34
N THR A 114 -8.49 -5.14 0.56
CA THR A 114 -9.63 -5.97 0.92
C THR A 114 -9.27 -7.46 0.82
N PRO A 115 -9.96 -8.36 1.54
CA PRO A 115 -9.66 -9.79 1.52
C PRO A 115 -9.62 -10.41 0.12
N GLY A 116 -10.41 -9.89 -0.81
CA GLY A 116 -10.41 -10.36 -2.18
C GLY A 116 -9.09 -10.17 -2.91
N TRP A 117 -8.32 -9.14 -2.57
CA TRP A 117 -6.98 -8.95 -3.11
C TRP A 117 -6.03 -10.05 -2.65
N ASP A 118 -5.94 -10.28 -1.35
CA ASP A 118 -5.04 -11.29 -0.78
C ASP A 118 -5.33 -12.69 -1.33
N LEU A 119 -6.63 -13.03 -1.52
CA LEU A 119 -7.03 -14.30 -2.10
C LEU A 119 -6.71 -14.39 -3.59
N ALA A 120 -6.98 -13.34 -4.36
CA ALA A 120 -6.77 -13.35 -5.80
C ALA A 120 -5.27 -13.40 -6.16
N PHE A 121 -4.43 -12.64 -5.45
CA PHE A 121 -3.00 -12.58 -5.74
C PHE A 121 -2.28 -13.92 -5.53
N GLN A 122 -2.77 -14.78 -4.65
CA GLN A 122 -2.23 -16.13 -4.47
C GLN A 122 -2.47 -17.04 -5.68
N GLU A 123 -3.36 -16.65 -6.59
CA GLU A 123 -3.63 -17.36 -7.85
C GLU A 123 -2.73 -16.89 -9.01
N LEU A 124 -1.98 -15.79 -8.81
CA LEU A 124 -1.19 -15.14 -9.85
C LEU A 124 0.29 -15.55 -9.81
N SER A 125 0.97 -15.23 -10.90
CA SER A 125 2.43 -15.35 -11.07
C SER A 125 3.03 -14.01 -11.48
N ILE A 126 4.32 -13.85 -11.26
CA ILE A 126 5.06 -12.68 -11.75
C ILE A 126 4.97 -12.63 -13.28
N GLY A 127 4.58 -11.47 -13.80
CA GLY A 127 4.37 -11.21 -15.23
C GLY A 127 2.92 -11.39 -15.68
N ASP A 128 2.01 -11.83 -14.82
CA ASP A 128 0.58 -11.90 -15.15
C ASP A 128 0.02 -10.51 -15.45
N PHE A 129 -0.85 -10.44 -16.45
CA PHE A 129 -1.74 -9.32 -16.72
C PHE A 129 -3.17 -9.82 -16.70
N VAL A 130 -3.95 -9.34 -15.74
CA VAL A 130 -5.29 -9.89 -15.45
C VAL A 130 -6.31 -8.80 -15.14
N ARG A 131 -7.57 -9.15 -15.32
CA ARG A 131 -8.70 -8.48 -14.68
C ARG A 131 -9.32 -9.42 -13.65
N ILE A 132 -9.52 -8.91 -12.44
CA ILE A 132 -10.06 -9.65 -11.31
C ILE A 132 -11.38 -8.99 -10.90
N LYS A 133 -12.47 -9.75 -10.96
CA LYS A 133 -13.70 -9.36 -10.29
C LYS A 133 -13.64 -9.79 -8.84
N ILE A 134 -13.76 -8.83 -7.94
CA ILE A 134 -13.82 -9.04 -6.50
C ILE A 134 -15.27 -8.77 -6.05
N PRO A 135 -16.01 -9.80 -5.63
CA PRO A 135 -17.38 -9.60 -5.16
C PRO A 135 -17.39 -8.73 -3.89
N SER A 136 -18.45 -7.94 -3.74
CA SER A 136 -18.53 -6.94 -2.66
C SER A 136 -18.27 -7.51 -1.26
N LYS A 137 -18.69 -8.74 -0.97
CA LYS A 137 -18.44 -9.43 0.32
C LYS A 137 -16.96 -9.63 0.64
N LEU A 138 -16.10 -9.69 -0.38
CA LEU A 138 -14.64 -9.76 -0.27
C LEU A 138 -13.96 -8.41 -0.56
N GLY A 139 -14.76 -7.40 -0.88
CA GLY A 139 -14.38 -6.01 -1.10
C GLY A 139 -14.78 -5.11 0.08
N ARG A 140 -15.51 -4.02 -0.21
CA ARG A 140 -15.96 -3.04 0.78
C ARG A 140 -17.32 -3.37 1.44
N GLY A 141 -17.99 -4.40 0.94
CA GLY A 141 -19.22 -4.95 1.53
C GLY A 141 -20.38 -3.98 1.63
N LYS A 142 -21.21 -4.16 2.67
CA LYS A 142 -22.41 -3.35 2.92
C LYS A 142 -22.12 -1.87 3.25
N LYS A 143 -20.90 -1.54 3.67
CA LYS A 143 -20.52 -0.16 4.02
C LYS A 143 -20.08 0.65 2.81
N GLY A 144 -19.56 -0.02 1.75
CA GLY A 144 -18.87 0.68 0.68
C GLY A 144 -17.62 1.39 1.20
N PHE A 145 -17.24 2.47 0.55
CA PHE A 145 -16.12 3.32 0.98
C PHE A 145 -16.40 4.76 0.58
N GLU A 146 -16.71 5.61 1.57
CA GLU A 146 -17.07 7.01 1.37
C GLU A 146 -18.09 7.18 0.23
N ASP A 147 -18.01 8.28 -0.55
CA ASP A 147 -18.81 8.47 -1.76
C ASP A 147 -18.19 7.87 -3.03
N VAL A 148 -17.13 7.04 -2.87
CA VAL A 148 -16.33 6.52 -3.98
C VAL A 148 -16.76 5.11 -4.40
N ILE A 149 -16.96 4.21 -3.42
CA ILE A 149 -17.44 2.85 -3.70
C ILE A 149 -18.79 2.65 -3.03
N PRO A 150 -19.86 2.47 -3.80
CA PRO A 150 -21.20 2.23 -3.26
C PRO A 150 -21.26 0.96 -2.39
N ALA A 151 -22.22 0.92 -1.48
CA ALA A 151 -22.55 -0.27 -0.72
C ALA A 151 -22.86 -1.44 -1.67
N ASN A 152 -22.36 -2.62 -1.33
CA ASN A 152 -22.53 -3.85 -2.10
C ASN A 152 -22.00 -3.83 -3.54
N ALA A 153 -21.14 -2.87 -3.91
CA ALA A 153 -20.54 -2.81 -5.24
C ALA A 153 -19.40 -3.83 -5.37
N ASP A 154 -19.44 -4.63 -6.44
CA ASP A 154 -18.30 -5.42 -6.87
C ASP A 154 -17.21 -4.51 -7.43
N ASN A 155 -15.96 -4.89 -7.23
CA ASN A 155 -14.80 -4.18 -7.77
C ASN A 155 -14.15 -4.99 -8.89
N TYR A 156 -13.70 -4.28 -9.93
CA TYR A 156 -12.97 -4.85 -11.05
C TYR A 156 -11.55 -4.30 -11.04
N LEU A 157 -10.60 -5.13 -10.59
CA LEU A 157 -9.20 -4.82 -10.52
C LEU A 157 -8.51 -5.28 -11.80
N THR A 158 -8.04 -4.36 -12.61
CA THR A 158 -7.10 -4.67 -13.70
C THR A 158 -5.69 -4.48 -13.16
N VAL A 159 -4.84 -5.49 -13.26
CA VAL A 159 -3.50 -5.46 -12.65
C VAL A 159 -2.48 -6.19 -13.52
N ARG A 160 -1.28 -5.60 -13.60
CA ARG A 160 -0.06 -6.24 -14.07
C ARG A 160 0.87 -6.48 -12.90
N VAL A 161 1.24 -7.72 -12.67
CA VAL A 161 2.24 -8.10 -11.66
C VAL A 161 3.63 -7.97 -12.27
N LEU A 162 4.39 -6.98 -11.81
CA LEU A 162 5.64 -6.60 -12.48
C LEU A 162 6.81 -7.48 -12.04
N LYS A 163 7.02 -7.55 -10.73
CA LYS A 163 8.15 -8.30 -10.14
C LYS A 163 7.93 -8.55 -8.65
N LYS A 164 8.62 -9.52 -8.10
CA LYS A 164 8.83 -9.66 -6.66
C LYS A 164 9.82 -8.59 -6.19
N ARG A 165 9.44 -7.84 -5.15
CA ARG A 165 10.29 -6.80 -4.60
C ARG A 165 11.37 -7.41 -3.71
N ILE A 166 12.60 -6.95 -3.88
CA ILE A 166 13.72 -7.36 -3.03
C ILE A 166 13.74 -6.45 -1.79
N PRO A 167 13.89 -6.99 -0.58
CA PRO A 167 14.03 -6.17 0.62
C PRO A 167 15.26 -5.25 0.54
N SER A 168 15.10 -4.01 0.99
CA SER A 168 16.20 -3.05 1.16
C SER A 168 17.09 -3.39 2.36
N LEU A 169 16.53 -4.17 3.31
CA LEU A 169 17.24 -4.74 4.46
C LEU A 169 16.66 -6.12 4.74
N SER A 170 17.54 -7.10 4.92
CA SER A 170 17.21 -8.42 5.48
C SER A 170 18.14 -8.70 6.64
N SER A 171 17.61 -8.87 7.85
CA SER A 171 18.39 -9.12 9.06
C SER A 171 17.62 -9.97 10.04
N GLY A 172 18.10 -11.18 10.30
CA GLY A 172 17.35 -12.15 11.11
C GLY A 172 16.01 -12.49 10.46
N GLY A 173 14.93 -12.32 11.20
CA GLY A 173 13.54 -12.50 10.73
C GLY A 173 12.89 -11.23 10.18
N THR A 174 13.65 -10.17 9.93
CA THR A 174 13.11 -8.88 9.49
C THR A 174 13.45 -8.60 8.04
N HIS A 175 12.42 -8.34 7.23
CA HIS A 175 12.54 -7.84 5.86
C HIS A 175 11.92 -6.46 5.79
N MET A 176 12.72 -5.46 5.40
CA MET A 176 12.27 -4.07 5.21
C MET A 176 12.34 -3.70 3.73
N TYR A 177 11.30 -3.09 3.24
CA TYR A 177 11.19 -2.55 1.89
C TYR A 177 11.04 -1.04 1.97
N LEU A 178 12.05 -0.30 1.53
CA LEU A 178 11.97 1.16 1.41
C LEU A 178 11.10 1.48 0.18
N VAL A 179 9.92 2.01 0.42
CA VAL A 179 8.96 2.37 -0.64
C VAL A 179 9.32 3.73 -1.22
N HIS A 180 9.56 4.69 -0.33
CA HIS A 180 9.94 6.04 -0.66
C HIS A 180 10.94 6.57 0.36
N SER A 181 11.85 7.42 -0.09
CA SER A 181 12.73 8.21 0.79
C SER A 181 12.91 9.58 0.17
N ASP A 182 12.52 10.61 0.89
CA ASP A 182 12.70 11.98 0.47
C ASP A 182 14.18 12.33 0.33
N THR A 183 14.52 13.28 -0.52
CA THR A 183 15.87 13.83 -0.64
C THR A 183 16.26 14.74 0.53
N PHE A 184 15.31 15.11 1.37
CA PHE A 184 15.51 15.95 2.53
C PHE A 184 16.62 15.44 3.44
N GLN A 185 17.58 16.31 3.77
CA GLN A 185 18.69 16.05 4.71
C GLN A 185 18.29 16.53 6.10
N GLY A 186 17.74 15.63 6.92
CA GLY A 186 17.27 15.93 8.26
C GLY A 186 17.85 15.00 9.32
N LYS A 187 17.38 15.21 10.56
CA LYS A 187 17.70 14.30 11.66
C LYS A 187 17.37 12.85 11.31
N ARG A 188 18.20 11.93 11.77
CA ARG A 188 18.00 10.48 11.61
C ARG A 188 17.67 9.86 12.95
N PHE A 189 16.68 8.97 12.96
CA PHE A 189 16.25 8.28 14.17
C PHE A 189 17.35 7.40 14.76
N ASN A 190 17.58 7.55 16.04
CA ASN A 190 18.56 6.80 16.82
C ASN A 190 18.17 6.81 18.33
N GLU A 191 19.07 6.33 19.19
CA GLU A 191 18.82 6.18 20.63
C GLU A 191 18.61 7.49 21.42
N LYS A 192 18.93 8.65 20.82
CA LYS A 192 18.94 9.94 21.50
C LYS A 192 17.73 10.83 21.15
N ASN A 193 16.90 10.38 20.22
CA ASN A 193 15.82 11.20 19.70
C ASN A 193 14.47 10.46 19.65
N PHE A 194 13.46 11.20 19.27
CA PHE A 194 12.07 10.74 19.21
C PHE A 194 11.63 10.70 17.73
N LEU A 195 10.84 9.70 17.37
CA LEU A 195 10.31 9.55 16.03
C LEU A 195 8.78 9.61 16.09
N LEU A 196 8.21 10.46 15.25
CA LEU A 196 6.78 10.56 15.01
C LEU A 196 6.45 9.90 13.68
N MET A 197 5.49 8.98 13.67
CA MET A 197 5.12 8.22 12.47
C MET A 197 3.65 7.88 12.42
N HIS A 198 3.12 7.73 11.22
CA HIS A 198 1.94 6.91 11.02
C HIS A 198 2.34 5.43 10.94
N LEU A 199 1.49 4.58 11.47
CA LEU A 199 1.71 3.14 11.56
C LEU A 199 0.40 2.39 11.33
N LEU A 200 0.43 1.45 10.40
CA LEU A 200 -0.54 0.37 10.28
C LEU A 200 0.19 -0.94 10.60
N ALA A 201 -0.43 -1.79 11.41
CA ALA A 201 0.11 -3.10 11.74
C ALA A 201 -0.97 -4.17 11.66
N SER A 202 -0.62 -5.31 11.04
CA SER A 202 -1.48 -6.47 10.87
C SER A 202 -0.70 -7.78 10.99
N THR A 203 -1.42 -8.88 11.16
CA THR A 203 -0.93 -10.23 10.93
C THR A 203 -1.77 -10.88 9.83
N GLN A 204 -1.43 -12.08 9.40
CA GLN A 204 -2.30 -12.81 8.46
C GLN A 204 -3.69 -13.14 9.05
N LYS A 205 -3.80 -13.23 10.39
CA LYS A 205 -5.06 -13.55 11.08
C LYS A 205 -5.78 -12.32 11.58
N ASN A 206 -5.05 -11.29 11.99
CA ASN A 206 -5.61 -10.08 12.58
C ASN A 206 -5.43 -8.89 11.65
N ARG A 207 -6.54 -8.47 11.07
CA ARG A 207 -6.58 -7.29 10.20
C ARG A 207 -6.52 -6.02 11.04
N TYR A 208 -5.44 -5.25 10.92
CA TYR A 208 -5.27 -3.93 11.56
C TYR A 208 -5.48 -3.92 13.07
N PHE A 209 -4.62 -4.59 13.81
CA PHE A 209 -4.62 -4.43 15.25
C PHE A 209 -4.10 -3.03 15.67
N THR A 210 -3.49 -2.31 14.76
CA THR A 210 -3.08 -0.91 14.93
C THR A 210 -3.23 -0.18 13.59
N ASN A 211 -3.90 0.97 13.61
CA ASN A 211 -4.02 1.88 12.46
C ASN A 211 -4.14 3.32 12.94
N SER A 212 -3.04 4.07 12.89
CA SER A 212 -3.00 5.46 13.30
C SER A 212 -3.55 6.42 12.26
N TYR A 213 -3.67 5.93 11.05
CA TYR A 213 -4.15 6.74 9.94
C TYR A 213 -5.66 7.02 10.04
N GLU A 214 -6.47 6.04 10.38
CA GLU A 214 -7.94 6.21 10.47
C GLU A 214 -8.38 7.39 11.35
N LYS A 215 -7.62 7.66 12.42
CA LYS A 215 -7.92 8.74 13.36
C LYS A 215 -7.01 9.94 13.21
N ASN A 216 -6.12 9.92 12.22
CA ASN A 216 -5.04 10.89 12.06
C ASN A 216 -4.29 11.19 13.37
N LYS A 217 -3.98 10.12 14.12
CA LYS A 217 -3.25 10.17 15.39
C LYS A 217 -1.91 9.47 15.28
N PRO A 218 -0.84 10.18 14.88
CA PRO A 218 0.47 9.59 14.76
C PRO A 218 0.97 8.99 16.07
N PHE A 219 1.81 7.96 15.97
CA PHE A 219 2.56 7.39 17.08
C PHE A 219 3.88 8.11 17.26
N GLY A 220 4.18 8.43 18.51
CA GLY A 220 5.51 8.85 18.90
C GLY A 220 6.24 7.70 19.59
N VAL A 221 7.49 7.42 19.20
CA VAL A 221 8.30 6.37 19.78
C VAL A 221 9.71 6.83 20.10
N GLN A 222 10.28 6.25 21.16
CA GLN A 222 11.69 6.34 21.52
C GLN A 222 12.35 4.97 21.34
N TRP A 223 13.68 4.97 21.25
CA TRP A 223 14.46 3.76 21.01
C TRP A 223 14.19 2.63 22.02
N LYS A 224 14.01 2.99 23.29
CA LYS A 224 13.81 2.04 24.40
C LYS A 224 12.36 1.76 24.72
N ASP A 225 11.42 2.21 23.88
CA ASP A 225 9.99 1.95 24.09
C ASP A 225 9.71 0.44 24.11
N LYS A 226 8.85 0.03 25.04
CA LYS A 226 8.49 -1.39 25.23
C LYS A 226 7.75 -1.99 24.02
N TYR A 227 7.15 -1.16 23.19
CA TYR A 227 6.46 -1.59 21.96
C TYR A 227 7.39 -1.65 20.73
N MET A 228 8.61 -1.18 20.89
CA MET A 228 9.66 -1.28 19.86
C MET A 228 10.25 -2.67 19.88
N ASN A 229 9.65 -3.62 19.14
CA ASN A 229 10.28 -4.92 18.94
C ASN A 229 11.58 -4.80 18.12
N GLU A 230 12.34 -5.88 18.04
CA GLU A 230 13.65 -5.88 17.41
C GLU A 230 13.58 -5.55 15.90
N GLY A 231 12.53 -6.06 15.23
CA GLY A 231 12.30 -5.76 13.81
C GLY A 231 12.08 -4.27 13.55
N LEU A 232 11.29 -3.62 14.41
CA LEU A 232 11.09 -2.16 14.33
C LEU A 232 12.40 -1.40 14.59
N ARG A 233 13.19 -1.78 15.62
CA ARG A 233 14.49 -1.14 15.89
C ARG A 233 15.43 -1.22 14.71
N LYS A 234 15.62 -2.41 14.15
CA LYS A 234 16.49 -2.63 12.99
C LYS A 234 16.05 -1.76 11.79
N SER A 235 14.75 -1.71 11.55
CA SER A 235 14.19 -1.04 10.37
C SER A 235 14.13 0.48 10.51
N LEU A 236 13.83 1.00 11.70
CA LEU A 236 13.69 2.44 11.95
C LEU A 236 15.04 3.15 12.18
N LYS A 237 16.11 2.43 12.51
CA LYS A 237 17.45 3.01 12.66
C LYS A 237 17.84 3.81 11.41
N ASN A 238 18.28 5.03 11.62
CA ASN A 238 18.70 5.97 10.58
C ASN A 238 17.59 6.41 9.61
N ARG A 239 16.31 6.13 9.92
CA ARG A 239 15.20 6.69 9.15
C ARG A 239 15.04 8.17 9.43
N LYS A 240 14.48 8.87 8.45
CA LYS A 240 14.30 10.33 8.47
C LYS A 240 12.88 10.69 8.04
N LYS A 241 12.50 11.93 8.24
CA LYS A 241 11.25 12.49 7.74
C LYS A 241 11.04 12.17 6.25
N GLY A 242 9.83 11.77 5.88
CA GLY A 242 9.43 11.41 4.53
C GLY A 242 9.71 9.95 4.14
N ASP A 243 10.47 9.17 4.94
CA ASP A 243 10.67 7.75 4.65
C ASP A 243 9.34 6.99 4.79
N HIS A 244 9.04 6.14 3.80
CA HIS A 244 7.91 5.22 3.80
C HIS A 244 8.44 3.79 3.68
N LEU A 245 8.02 2.92 4.60
CA LEU A 245 8.55 1.57 4.77
C LEU A 245 7.43 0.54 4.82
N LEU A 246 7.62 -0.60 4.18
CA LEU A 246 6.89 -1.83 4.49
C LEU A 246 7.83 -2.78 5.21
N LEU A 247 7.36 -3.42 6.28
CA LEU A 247 8.14 -4.39 7.04
C LEU A 247 7.38 -5.71 7.14
N ILE A 248 8.11 -6.81 7.02
CA ILE A 248 7.64 -8.15 7.39
C ILE A 248 8.59 -8.63 8.49
N VAL A 249 8.06 -8.82 9.70
CA VAL A 249 8.82 -9.13 10.89
C VAL A 249 8.39 -10.49 11.40
N ALA A 250 9.25 -11.48 11.27
CA ALA A 250 9.01 -12.83 11.75
C ALA A 250 8.99 -12.88 13.30
N PRO A 251 8.41 -13.93 13.90
CA PRO A 251 8.17 -14.00 15.34
C PRO A 251 9.41 -13.77 16.20
N GLN A 252 10.58 -14.26 15.79
CA GLN A 252 11.82 -14.12 16.56
C GLN A 252 12.31 -12.67 16.71
N ASP A 253 11.96 -11.78 15.77
CA ASP A 253 12.25 -10.34 15.83
C ASP A 253 11.03 -9.51 16.29
N ALA A 254 9.88 -10.17 16.49
CA ALA A 254 8.63 -9.57 16.96
C ALA A 254 8.33 -9.97 18.41
N TYR A 255 7.30 -10.78 18.63
CA TYR A 255 6.82 -11.15 19.98
C TYR A 255 6.94 -12.65 20.26
N GLY A 256 7.56 -13.44 19.39
CA GLY A 256 7.91 -14.85 19.58
C GLY A 256 6.73 -15.75 19.94
N ALA A 257 7.02 -16.78 20.73
CA ALA A 257 6.02 -17.74 21.21
C ALA A 257 5.01 -17.14 22.21
N LYS A 258 5.31 -15.98 22.78
CA LYS A 258 4.41 -15.31 23.73
C LYS A 258 3.30 -14.51 23.05
N GLY A 259 3.58 -13.95 21.85
CA GLY A 259 2.67 -13.02 21.19
C GLY A 259 2.53 -11.69 21.95
N LEU A 260 1.49 -10.92 21.60
CA LEU A 260 1.15 -9.63 22.23
C LEU A 260 -0.33 -9.60 22.61
N GLY A 261 -0.67 -10.21 23.73
CA GLY A 261 -2.05 -10.30 24.21
C GLY A 261 -2.98 -10.91 23.16
N GLN A 262 -4.10 -10.24 22.86
CA GLN A 262 -5.05 -10.64 21.81
C GLN A 262 -4.72 -10.02 20.45
N LEU A 263 -3.70 -9.16 20.35
CA LEU A 263 -3.38 -8.41 19.15
C LEU A 263 -2.52 -9.23 18.17
N VAL A 264 -1.54 -9.96 18.70
CA VAL A 264 -0.64 -10.82 17.92
C VAL A 264 -0.55 -12.17 18.60
N GLY A 265 -0.95 -13.22 17.92
CA GLY A 265 -0.87 -14.57 18.43
C GLY A 265 0.57 -15.09 18.56
N PRO A 266 0.75 -16.23 19.28
CA PRO A 266 2.04 -16.91 19.34
C PRO A 266 2.58 -17.25 17.94
N ASN A 267 3.86 -16.96 17.72
CA ASN A 267 4.57 -17.26 16.48
C ASN A 267 3.94 -16.64 15.22
N GLU A 268 3.27 -15.50 15.34
CA GLU A 268 2.76 -14.77 14.19
C GLU A 268 3.77 -13.78 13.62
N THR A 269 3.88 -13.75 12.30
CA THR A 269 4.61 -12.73 11.56
C THR A 269 3.76 -11.46 11.50
N ILE A 270 4.40 -10.31 11.69
CA ILE A 270 3.75 -9.00 11.65
C ILE A 270 4.15 -8.27 10.38
N PHE A 271 3.17 -7.66 9.76
CA PHE A 271 3.34 -6.66 8.72
C PHE A 271 3.17 -5.27 9.32
N TYR A 272 4.04 -4.35 8.90
CA TYR A 272 3.93 -2.92 9.20
C TYR A 272 4.00 -2.11 7.92
N ASP A 273 3.16 -1.08 7.85
CA ASP A 273 3.24 0.03 6.90
C ASP A 273 3.50 1.29 7.71
N ILE A 274 4.64 1.96 7.46
CA ILE A 274 5.15 3.04 8.29
C ILE A 274 5.50 4.26 7.43
N GLN A 275 4.89 5.40 7.76
CA GLN A 275 5.26 6.70 7.22
C GLN A 275 5.94 7.53 8.31
N VAL A 276 7.21 7.86 8.15
CA VAL A 276 7.95 8.73 9.08
C VAL A 276 7.56 10.18 8.84
N LEU A 277 6.99 10.82 9.87
CA LEU A 277 6.51 12.20 9.80
C LEU A 277 7.56 13.19 10.28
N GLU A 278 8.27 12.85 11.37
CA GLU A 278 9.27 13.75 11.98
C GLU A 278 10.27 12.95 12.83
N VAL A 279 11.49 13.48 12.96
CA VAL A 279 12.50 13.03 13.93
C VAL A 279 12.91 14.24 14.76
N ILE A 280 12.62 14.21 16.05
CA ILE A 280 12.74 15.33 16.98
C ILE A 280 13.95 15.16 17.89
#